data_b03cadccb21002470552e716053f3738
#
_entry.id   b03cadccb21002470552e716053f3738
#
_cell.length_a   1.000
_cell.length_b   1.000
_cell.length_c   1.000
_cell.angle_alpha   90.00
_cell.angle_beta   90.00
_cell.angle_gamma   90.00
#
_symmetry.space_group_name_H-M   'P 1'
#
loop_
_entity.id
_entity.type
_entity.pdbx_description
1 polymer ?
#
loop_
_entity_poly.entity_id
_entity_poly.type
_entity_poly.pdbx_seq_one_letter_code
_entity_poly.pdbx_strand_id
1 'polypeptide(L)'
;MLDRIINGRTDLVFDYLAVGNAANSTDDDGTSLIHWCAYYGDVSAIRFLLANGESIASLGENFDLNGAVFHGHWRLCQFLLEHGADANFPLSDTGETPLHSALCTANRTAHDLVIQVLLAHGANPNCVTKPAVETGGFMRDCRTKAETPLHRAAAFGTEETIQLLIDAGAKKDTKDINGDSPLTWASWYLRPANILRMLCYDNFFVRPTYVGMERNLTGKPQA
;
A
#
# COMPACT_ATOMS: atom_id res chain seq x y z
N MET A 1 29.02 -7.00 -13.90
CA MET A 1 28.22 -5.75 -13.83
C MET A 1 26.77 -6.08 -13.43
N LEU A 2 26.19 -7.10 -14.04
CA LEU A 2 24.83 -7.55 -13.73
C LEU A 2 24.63 -7.83 -12.24
N ASP A 3 25.48 -8.61 -11.58
CA ASP A 3 25.41 -8.90 -10.14
C ASP A 3 25.35 -7.64 -9.25
N ARG A 4 25.98 -6.56 -9.69
CA ARG A 4 25.96 -5.28 -8.94
C ARG A 4 24.61 -4.57 -9.11
N ILE A 5 23.99 -4.68 -10.29
CA ILE A 5 22.66 -4.14 -10.55
C ILE A 5 21.62 -4.89 -9.70
N ILE A 6 21.68 -6.20 -9.69
CA ILE A 6 20.84 -7.09 -8.87
C ILE A 6 20.95 -6.72 -7.37
N ASN A 7 22.13 -6.32 -6.93
CA ASN A 7 22.40 -5.89 -5.56
C ASN A 7 22.18 -4.36 -5.32
N GLY A 8 21.37 -3.70 -6.16
CA GLY A 8 20.88 -2.34 -5.93
C GLY A 8 21.66 -1.22 -6.63
N ARG A 9 22.70 -1.55 -7.43
CA ARG A 9 23.42 -0.54 -8.22
C ARG A 9 22.73 -0.36 -9.59
N THR A 10 21.47 0.02 -9.60
CA THR A 10 20.66 0.25 -10.80
C THR A 10 21.19 1.37 -11.68
N ASP A 11 21.98 2.29 -11.11
CA ASP A 11 22.75 3.28 -11.85
C ASP A 11 23.69 2.69 -12.91
N LEU A 12 24.14 1.46 -12.73
CA LEU A 12 25.02 0.76 -13.68
C LEU A 12 24.28 0.24 -14.92
N VAL A 13 22.97 0.34 -14.99
CA VAL A 13 22.17 -0.06 -16.18
C VAL A 13 22.61 0.74 -17.42
N PHE A 14 22.94 2.03 -17.24
CA PHE A 14 23.43 2.87 -18.33
C PHE A 14 24.75 2.35 -18.93
N ASP A 15 25.72 2.02 -18.09
CA ASP A 15 27.00 1.47 -18.51
C ASP A 15 26.84 0.07 -19.07
N TYR A 16 25.95 -0.73 -18.49
CA TYR A 16 25.66 -2.11 -18.90
C TYR A 16 25.20 -2.17 -20.36
N LEU A 17 24.29 -1.29 -20.77
CA LEU A 17 23.85 -1.19 -22.16
C LEU A 17 24.91 -0.55 -23.06
N ALA A 18 25.68 0.44 -22.56
CA ALA A 18 26.71 1.11 -23.33
C ALA A 18 27.84 0.19 -23.82
N VAL A 19 28.10 -0.90 -23.09
CA VAL A 19 29.07 -1.92 -23.51
C VAL A 19 28.46 -3.01 -24.42
N GLY A 20 27.20 -2.84 -24.87
CA GLY A 20 26.54 -3.66 -25.86
C GLY A 20 25.66 -4.79 -25.31
N ASN A 21 25.36 -4.81 -24.01
CA ASN A 21 24.40 -5.77 -23.47
C ASN A 21 22.96 -5.37 -23.80
N ALA A 22 22.06 -6.35 -23.88
CA ALA A 22 20.66 -6.12 -24.22
C ALA A 22 19.86 -5.58 -23.05
N ALA A 23 18.88 -4.68 -23.34
CA ALA A 23 17.99 -4.11 -22.32
C ALA A 23 17.10 -5.17 -21.64
N ASN A 24 16.75 -6.23 -22.37
CA ASN A 24 15.97 -7.37 -21.88
C ASN A 24 16.80 -8.49 -21.26
N SER A 25 18.05 -8.22 -20.85
CA SER A 25 18.89 -9.19 -20.14
C SER A 25 18.24 -9.65 -18.85
N THR A 26 18.47 -10.93 -18.51
CA THR A 26 18.02 -11.55 -17.27
C THR A 26 19.21 -12.02 -16.43
N ASP A 27 19.00 -12.20 -15.15
CA ASP A 27 19.92 -12.92 -14.28
C ASP A 27 19.84 -14.45 -14.48
N ASP A 28 20.58 -15.19 -13.67
CA ASP A 28 20.64 -16.66 -13.72
C ASP A 28 19.30 -17.33 -13.34
N ASP A 29 18.45 -16.63 -12.58
CA ASP A 29 17.12 -17.08 -12.18
C ASP A 29 16.03 -16.66 -13.20
N GLY A 30 16.40 -15.95 -14.27
CA GLY A 30 15.49 -15.47 -15.30
C GLY A 30 14.80 -14.16 -14.98
N THR A 31 15.15 -13.46 -13.88
CA THR A 31 14.60 -12.16 -13.54
C THR A 31 15.22 -11.06 -14.41
N SER A 32 14.38 -10.28 -15.10
CA SER A 32 14.86 -9.26 -16.03
C SER A 32 15.40 -8.00 -15.31
N LEU A 33 16.24 -7.24 -16.03
CA LEU A 33 16.78 -5.96 -15.52
C LEU A 33 15.69 -4.99 -15.10
N ILE A 34 14.58 -4.92 -15.85
CA ILE A 34 13.49 -4.01 -15.54
C ILE A 34 12.80 -4.37 -14.21
N HIS A 35 12.70 -5.66 -13.86
CA HIS A 35 12.19 -6.09 -12.56
C HIS A 35 13.09 -5.62 -11.41
N TRP A 36 14.42 -5.76 -11.56
CA TRP A 36 15.35 -5.27 -10.56
C TRP A 36 15.29 -3.76 -10.39
N CYS A 37 15.17 -3.01 -11.49
CA CYS A 37 14.97 -1.57 -11.44
C CYS A 37 13.64 -1.20 -10.74
N ALA A 38 12.58 -1.95 -10.98
CA ALA A 38 11.30 -1.76 -10.31
C ALA A 38 11.36 -2.10 -8.82
N TYR A 39 12.03 -3.21 -8.46
CA TYR A 39 12.23 -3.60 -7.06
C TYR A 39 12.94 -2.50 -6.24
N TYR A 40 13.91 -1.80 -6.84
CA TYR A 40 14.60 -0.68 -6.21
C TYR A 40 13.93 0.69 -6.46
N GLY A 41 12.85 0.75 -7.24
CA GLY A 41 12.10 1.98 -7.51
C GLY A 41 12.80 2.97 -8.43
N ASP A 42 13.77 2.51 -9.24
CA ASP A 42 14.54 3.38 -10.15
C ASP A 42 13.81 3.62 -11.47
N VAL A 43 12.98 4.65 -11.48
CA VAL A 43 12.23 5.10 -12.66
C VAL A 43 13.17 5.54 -13.79
N SER A 44 14.35 6.10 -13.47
CA SER A 44 15.30 6.58 -14.49
C SER A 44 15.89 5.41 -15.28
N ALA A 45 16.30 4.36 -14.57
CA ALA A 45 16.78 3.13 -15.19
C ALA A 45 15.69 2.44 -16.01
N ILE A 46 14.45 2.37 -15.49
CA ILE A 46 13.29 1.82 -16.22
C ILE A 46 13.06 2.59 -17.53
N ARG A 47 12.96 3.93 -17.49
CA ARG A 47 12.79 4.76 -18.69
C ARG A 47 13.89 4.52 -19.72
N PHE A 48 15.13 4.36 -19.25
CA PHE A 48 16.27 4.09 -20.14
C PHE A 48 16.17 2.69 -20.78
N LEU A 49 15.79 1.67 -20.02
CA LEU A 49 15.56 0.32 -20.58
C LEU A 49 14.45 0.32 -21.64
N LEU A 50 13.32 1.01 -21.37
CA LEU A 50 12.21 1.13 -22.32
C LEU A 50 12.65 1.86 -23.61
N ALA A 51 13.46 2.90 -23.50
CA ALA A 51 14.01 3.62 -24.65
C ALA A 51 14.98 2.78 -25.50
N ASN A 52 15.54 1.69 -24.93
CA ASN A 52 16.43 0.75 -25.59
C ASN A 52 15.76 -0.59 -25.95
N GLY A 53 14.44 -0.62 -26.04
CA GLY A 53 13.68 -1.75 -26.59
C GLY A 53 13.16 -2.76 -25.57
N GLU A 54 13.28 -2.48 -24.27
CA GLU A 54 12.57 -3.26 -23.26
C GLU A 54 11.07 -2.90 -23.27
N SER A 55 10.22 -3.80 -22.79
CA SER A 55 8.77 -3.59 -22.69
C SER A 55 8.35 -3.39 -21.25
N ILE A 56 7.46 -2.42 -20.98
CA ILE A 56 6.86 -2.27 -19.66
C ILE A 56 6.03 -3.49 -19.27
N ALA A 57 5.47 -4.20 -20.26
CA ALA A 57 4.72 -5.45 -20.05
C ALA A 57 5.59 -6.58 -19.46
N SER A 58 6.91 -6.49 -19.58
CA SER A 58 7.84 -7.43 -18.92
C SER A 58 7.77 -7.39 -17.40
N LEU A 59 7.23 -6.31 -16.80
CA LEU A 59 6.96 -6.23 -15.36
C LEU A 59 5.80 -7.14 -14.92
N GLY A 60 5.09 -7.77 -15.87
CA GLY A 60 4.01 -8.70 -15.57
C GLY A 60 2.65 -8.02 -15.39
N GLU A 61 1.76 -8.70 -14.67
CA GLU A 61 0.38 -8.28 -14.51
C GLU A 61 0.30 -6.91 -13.81
N ASN A 62 -0.49 -6.01 -14.39
CA ASN A 62 -0.64 -4.63 -13.91
C ASN A 62 0.71 -3.92 -13.68
N PHE A 63 1.74 -4.29 -14.44
CA PHE A 63 3.12 -3.76 -14.36
C PHE A 63 3.73 -3.85 -12.96
N ASP A 64 3.31 -4.85 -12.17
CA ASP A 64 3.70 -5.04 -10.76
C ASP A 64 3.46 -3.79 -9.88
N LEU A 65 2.36 -3.08 -10.13
CA LEU A 65 2.00 -1.91 -9.33
C LEU A 65 1.89 -2.26 -7.84
N ASN A 66 1.38 -3.46 -7.48
CA ASN A 66 1.28 -3.89 -6.09
C ASN A 66 2.65 -4.03 -5.41
N GLY A 67 3.67 -4.53 -6.10
CA GLY A 67 5.05 -4.57 -5.61
C GLY A 67 5.61 -3.17 -5.36
N ALA A 68 5.47 -2.26 -6.33
CA ALA A 68 5.89 -0.87 -6.19
C ALA A 68 5.22 -0.16 -4.99
N VAL A 69 3.92 -0.40 -4.80
CA VAL A 69 3.13 0.13 -3.68
C VAL A 69 3.61 -0.45 -2.35
N PHE A 70 3.83 -1.76 -2.28
CA PHE A 70 4.28 -2.44 -1.06
C PHE A 70 5.64 -1.90 -0.57
N HIS A 71 6.54 -1.59 -1.50
CA HIS A 71 7.85 -1.02 -1.20
C HIS A 71 7.83 0.52 -0.98
N GLY A 72 6.69 1.18 -1.20
CA GLY A 72 6.56 2.62 -1.00
C GLY A 72 7.17 3.49 -2.09
N HIS A 73 7.41 2.94 -3.27
CA HIS A 73 8.03 3.62 -4.41
C HIS A 73 7.06 4.57 -5.14
N TRP A 74 6.64 5.67 -4.51
CA TRP A 74 5.59 6.54 -5.03
C TRP A 74 5.87 7.09 -6.44
N ARG A 75 7.13 7.41 -6.79
CA ARG A 75 7.48 7.85 -8.15
C ARG A 75 7.29 6.74 -9.18
N LEU A 76 7.62 5.49 -8.81
CA LEU A 76 7.36 4.34 -9.67
C LEU A 76 5.86 4.09 -9.80
N CYS A 77 5.10 4.15 -8.71
CA CYS A 77 3.65 4.02 -8.76
C CYS A 77 3.03 5.05 -9.71
N GLN A 78 3.42 6.32 -9.58
CA GLN A 78 2.97 7.37 -10.50
C GLN A 78 3.31 7.05 -11.95
N PHE A 79 4.55 6.65 -12.21
CA PHE A 79 5.01 6.29 -13.55
C PHE A 79 4.20 5.12 -14.14
N LEU A 80 3.95 4.05 -13.38
CA LEU A 80 3.19 2.88 -13.84
C LEU A 80 1.72 3.23 -14.14
N LEU A 81 1.09 4.05 -13.28
CA LEU A 81 -0.28 4.54 -13.45
C LEU A 81 -0.41 5.43 -14.70
N GLU A 82 0.56 6.31 -14.95
CA GLU A 82 0.64 7.13 -16.17
C GLU A 82 0.81 6.28 -17.43
N HIS A 83 1.33 5.05 -17.32
CA HIS A 83 1.49 4.09 -18.42
C HIS A 83 0.37 3.05 -18.51
N GLY A 84 -0.72 3.24 -17.76
CA GLY A 84 -1.94 2.45 -17.89
C GLY A 84 -2.11 1.34 -16.86
N ALA A 85 -1.32 1.30 -15.79
CA ALA A 85 -1.64 0.43 -14.65
C ALA A 85 -2.99 0.83 -14.04
N ASP A 86 -3.77 -0.16 -13.59
CA ASP A 86 -5.03 0.06 -12.93
C ASP A 86 -4.83 0.21 -11.41
N ALA A 87 -5.17 1.38 -10.87
CA ALA A 87 -5.11 1.67 -9.43
C ALA A 87 -6.04 0.79 -8.57
N ASN A 88 -7.00 0.12 -9.21
CA ASN A 88 -7.99 -0.74 -8.54
C ASN A 88 -7.78 -2.24 -8.79
N PHE A 89 -6.71 -2.62 -9.50
CA PHE A 89 -6.45 -4.01 -9.85
C PHE A 89 -6.26 -4.88 -8.60
N PRO A 90 -7.16 -5.84 -8.33
CA PRO A 90 -7.10 -6.64 -7.11
C PRO A 90 -6.13 -7.82 -7.26
N LEU A 91 -5.48 -8.21 -6.19
CA LEU A 91 -4.81 -9.50 -6.12
C LEU A 91 -5.84 -10.62 -6.29
N SER A 92 -5.50 -11.61 -7.13
CA SER A 92 -6.43 -12.68 -7.54
C SER A 92 -6.88 -13.58 -6.40
N ASP A 93 -6.06 -13.76 -5.38
CA ASP A 93 -6.31 -14.59 -4.20
C ASP A 93 -7.08 -13.83 -3.11
N THR A 94 -6.55 -12.73 -2.62
CA THR A 94 -7.06 -11.98 -1.46
C THR A 94 -8.08 -10.90 -1.83
N GLY A 95 -8.11 -10.44 -3.08
CA GLY A 95 -8.89 -9.28 -3.50
C GLY A 95 -8.33 -7.94 -2.98
N GLU A 96 -7.13 -7.95 -2.40
CA GLU A 96 -6.45 -6.72 -1.97
C GLU A 96 -6.11 -5.85 -3.18
N THR A 97 -6.51 -4.58 -3.15
CA THR A 97 -6.13 -3.59 -4.16
C THR A 97 -4.81 -2.92 -3.79
N PRO A 98 -4.15 -2.19 -4.72
CA PRO A 98 -2.98 -1.39 -4.41
C PRO A 98 -3.16 -0.49 -3.18
N LEU A 99 -4.37 0.07 -2.98
CA LEU A 99 -4.65 0.90 -1.82
C LEU A 99 -4.61 0.11 -0.49
N HIS A 100 -5.02 -1.17 -0.49
CA HIS A 100 -4.83 -2.04 0.68
C HIS A 100 -3.34 -2.29 0.97
N SER A 101 -2.54 -2.50 -0.07
CA SER A 101 -1.10 -2.77 0.05
C SER A 101 -0.29 -1.55 0.53
N ALA A 102 -0.77 -0.32 0.24
CA ALA A 102 -0.14 0.93 0.68
C ALA A 102 -0.30 1.20 2.17
N LEU A 103 -1.26 0.51 2.83
CA LEU A 103 -1.62 0.80 4.21
C LEU A 103 -0.69 0.13 5.22
N CYS A 104 -0.70 0.70 6.40
CA CYS A 104 0.11 0.25 7.52
C CYS A 104 -0.29 -1.14 8.04
N THR A 105 0.68 -1.77 8.65
CA THR A 105 0.53 -2.99 9.44
C THR A 105 1.09 -2.75 10.85
N ALA A 106 1.01 -3.72 11.74
CA ALA A 106 1.53 -3.60 13.10
C ALA A 106 3.03 -3.20 13.16
N ASN A 107 3.80 -3.53 12.14
CA ASN A 107 5.25 -3.34 12.07
C ASN A 107 5.73 -2.49 10.86
N ARG A 108 4.82 -1.91 10.10
CA ARG A 108 5.10 -1.07 8.94
C ARG A 108 4.12 0.09 8.88
N THR A 109 4.64 1.32 8.78
CA THR A 109 3.82 2.52 8.60
C THR A 109 3.16 2.56 7.22
N ALA A 110 2.08 3.32 7.09
CA ALA A 110 1.45 3.59 5.80
C ALA A 110 2.37 4.42 4.89
N HIS A 111 2.22 4.20 3.58
CA HIS A 111 2.93 4.95 2.55
C HIS A 111 2.07 6.11 2.04
N ASP A 112 1.93 7.19 2.81
CA ASP A 112 0.99 8.29 2.52
C ASP A 112 1.20 8.93 1.14
N LEU A 113 2.44 9.09 0.66
CA LEU A 113 2.69 9.56 -0.70
C LEU A 113 2.18 8.61 -1.77
N VAL A 114 2.29 7.29 -1.55
CA VAL A 114 1.73 6.27 -2.46
C VAL A 114 0.20 6.35 -2.43
N ILE A 115 -0.41 6.48 -1.25
CA ILE A 115 -1.86 6.62 -1.09
C ILE A 115 -2.36 7.84 -1.86
N GLN A 116 -1.69 8.99 -1.74
CA GLN A 116 -2.03 10.20 -2.49
C GLN A 116 -1.97 9.98 -4.00
N VAL A 117 -0.90 9.34 -4.50
CA VAL A 117 -0.76 9.00 -5.92
C VAL A 117 -1.86 8.07 -6.40
N LEU A 118 -2.15 7.00 -5.66
CA LEU A 118 -3.22 6.06 -6.00
C LEU A 118 -4.60 6.75 -6.05
N LEU A 119 -4.93 7.56 -5.04
CA LEU A 119 -6.20 8.30 -4.98
C LEU A 119 -6.33 9.31 -6.11
N ALA A 120 -5.24 10.01 -6.46
CA ALA A 120 -5.20 10.94 -7.59
C ALA A 120 -5.43 10.24 -8.95
N HIS A 121 -5.13 8.94 -9.05
CA HIS A 121 -5.38 8.11 -10.23
C HIS A 121 -6.65 7.25 -10.11
N GLY A 122 -7.57 7.60 -9.23
CA GLY A 122 -8.90 6.99 -9.14
C GLY A 122 -8.96 5.68 -8.34
N ALA A 123 -8.02 5.43 -7.44
CA ALA A 123 -8.16 4.32 -6.49
C ALA A 123 -9.42 4.48 -5.66
N ASN A 124 -10.23 3.42 -5.60
CA ASN A 124 -11.48 3.40 -4.86
C ASN A 124 -11.23 3.02 -3.38
N PRO A 125 -11.45 3.93 -2.42
CA PRO A 125 -11.21 3.66 -1.00
C PRO A 125 -12.26 2.74 -0.35
N ASN A 126 -13.26 2.31 -1.13
CA ASN A 126 -14.34 1.44 -0.66
C ASN A 126 -14.28 0.01 -1.21
N CYS A 127 -13.20 -0.37 -1.91
CA CYS A 127 -12.99 -1.77 -2.28
C CYS A 127 -12.88 -2.63 -1.02
N VAL A 128 -13.35 -3.87 -1.12
CA VAL A 128 -13.28 -4.84 -0.02
C VAL A 128 -12.44 -6.04 -0.43
N THR A 129 -11.75 -6.64 0.51
CA THR A 129 -11.00 -7.89 0.30
C THR A 129 -11.95 -9.08 0.19
N LYS A 130 -11.50 -10.22 -0.34
CA LYS A 130 -12.23 -11.48 -0.25
C LYS A 130 -12.10 -12.01 1.17
N PRO A 131 -13.19 -12.48 1.81
CA PRO A 131 -13.11 -12.91 3.20
C PRO A 131 -12.39 -14.26 3.37
N ALA A 132 -11.77 -14.45 4.52
CA ALA A 132 -11.18 -15.69 5.01
C ALA A 132 -9.99 -16.23 4.18
N VAL A 133 -9.35 -15.39 3.37
CA VAL A 133 -8.12 -15.74 2.65
C VAL A 133 -6.90 -15.33 3.47
N GLU A 134 -5.88 -16.18 3.52
CA GLU A 134 -4.62 -15.83 4.19
C GLU A 134 -3.92 -14.68 3.44
N THR A 135 -3.45 -13.69 4.17
CA THR A 135 -2.73 -12.55 3.60
C THR A 135 -1.42 -12.32 4.34
N GLY A 136 -0.34 -12.15 3.59
CA GLY A 136 0.94 -11.66 4.13
C GLY A 136 1.05 -10.13 4.08
N GLY A 137 0.11 -9.46 3.42
CA GLY A 137 0.18 -8.02 3.14
C GLY A 137 -0.17 -7.15 4.34
N PHE A 138 -1.04 -7.61 5.24
CA PHE A 138 -1.50 -6.82 6.39
C PHE A 138 -0.90 -7.29 7.71
N MET A 139 -1.13 -8.52 8.11
CA MET A 139 -0.55 -9.13 9.30
C MET A 139 -0.16 -10.57 9.01
N ARG A 140 0.94 -11.01 9.61
CA ARG A 140 1.39 -12.39 9.50
C ARG A 140 0.33 -13.32 10.13
N ASP A 141 0.06 -14.42 9.45
CA ASP A 141 -0.91 -15.46 9.88
C ASP A 141 -2.34 -14.93 10.07
N CYS A 142 -2.68 -13.81 9.40
CA CYS A 142 -4.01 -13.22 9.44
C CYS A 142 -4.79 -13.56 8.16
N ARG A 143 -6.11 -13.61 8.29
CA ARG A 143 -7.03 -13.77 7.16
C ARG A 143 -7.76 -12.46 6.90
N THR A 144 -8.00 -12.19 5.64
CA THR A 144 -8.82 -11.06 5.18
C THR A 144 -10.27 -11.22 5.68
N LYS A 145 -10.93 -10.11 5.94
CA LYS A 145 -12.26 -10.05 6.60
C LYS A 145 -13.31 -9.31 5.76
N ALA A 146 -13.12 -9.19 4.46
CA ALA A 146 -13.90 -8.26 3.63
C ALA A 146 -13.75 -6.81 4.12
N GLU A 147 -12.62 -6.49 4.67
CA GLU A 147 -12.29 -5.14 5.15
C GLU A 147 -12.00 -4.19 3.98
N THR A 148 -12.24 -2.89 4.21
CA THR A 148 -11.84 -1.78 3.33
C THR A 148 -10.47 -1.24 3.73
N PRO A 149 -9.81 -0.44 2.86
CA PRO A 149 -8.64 0.33 3.23
C PRO A 149 -8.78 1.09 4.55
N LEU A 150 -9.95 1.71 4.79
CA LEU A 150 -10.19 2.46 6.03
C LEU A 150 -10.18 1.59 7.30
N HIS A 151 -10.57 0.32 7.24
CA HIS A 151 -10.43 -0.60 8.38
C HIS A 151 -8.96 -0.78 8.76
N ARG A 152 -8.07 -1.00 7.77
CA ARG A 152 -6.63 -1.15 8.00
C ARG A 152 -5.99 0.12 8.57
N ALA A 153 -6.34 1.28 8.00
CA ALA A 153 -5.90 2.57 8.51
C ALA A 153 -6.39 2.83 9.94
N ALA A 154 -7.63 2.45 10.26
CA ALA A 154 -8.19 2.56 11.60
C ALA A 154 -7.40 1.76 12.65
N ALA A 155 -6.88 0.58 12.28
CA ALA A 155 -6.09 -0.27 13.17
C ALA A 155 -4.71 0.33 13.49
N PHE A 156 -3.97 0.84 12.49
CA PHE A 156 -2.55 1.21 12.65
C PHE A 156 -2.16 2.55 12.01
N GLY A 157 -3.04 3.18 11.21
CA GLY A 157 -2.75 4.41 10.48
C GLY A 157 -2.56 5.63 11.36
N THR A 158 -1.98 6.69 10.80
CA THR A 158 -1.93 8.02 11.42
C THR A 158 -3.25 8.77 11.19
N GLU A 159 -3.40 9.93 11.83
CA GLU A 159 -4.53 10.83 11.55
C GLU A 159 -4.52 11.26 10.08
N GLU A 160 -3.34 11.56 9.55
CA GLU A 160 -3.14 11.97 8.16
C GLU A 160 -3.58 10.87 7.20
N THR A 161 -3.15 9.62 7.43
CA THR A 161 -3.56 8.46 6.60
C THR A 161 -5.08 8.29 6.59
N ILE A 162 -5.72 8.37 7.77
CA ILE A 162 -7.18 8.23 7.91
C ILE A 162 -7.88 9.39 7.21
N GLN A 163 -7.38 10.62 7.35
CA GLN A 163 -7.96 11.80 6.73
C GLN A 163 -7.89 11.72 5.20
N LEU A 164 -6.75 11.30 4.63
CA LEU A 164 -6.61 11.08 3.19
C LEU A 164 -7.70 10.16 2.63
N LEU A 165 -7.99 9.06 3.33
CA LEU A 165 -9.02 8.11 2.90
C LEU A 165 -10.43 8.70 3.05
N ILE A 166 -10.72 9.40 4.13
CA ILE A 166 -12.02 10.04 4.37
C ILE A 166 -12.29 11.13 3.32
N ASP A 167 -11.31 11.97 3.03
CA ASP A 167 -11.41 13.03 2.01
C ASP A 167 -11.63 12.46 0.60
N ALA A 168 -11.11 11.26 0.35
CA ALA A 168 -11.35 10.50 -0.89
C ALA A 168 -12.71 9.76 -0.90
N GLY A 169 -13.54 9.90 0.13
CA GLY A 169 -14.87 9.31 0.19
C GLY A 169 -14.92 7.89 0.78
N ALA A 170 -13.95 7.51 1.62
CA ALA A 170 -14.03 6.26 2.36
C ALA A 170 -15.23 6.26 3.32
N LYS A 171 -16.05 5.21 3.25
CA LYS A 171 -17.24 5.05 4.08
C LYS A 171 -16.86 4.54 5.46
N LYS A 172 -17.27 5.29 6.51
CA LYS A 172 -16.99 4.95 7.91
C LYS A 172 -17.91 3.87 8.48
N ASP A 173 -19.06 3.65 7.83
CA ASP A 173 -20.12 2.72 8.23
C ASP A 173 -20.03 1.34 7.60
N THR A 174 -19.12 1.15 6.64
CA THR A 174 -18.90 -0.16 6.01
C THR A 174 -18.53 -1.20 7.06
N LYS A 175 -19.10 -2.40 6.92
CA LYS A 175 -18.89 -3.53 7.83
C LYS A 175 -18.03 -4.59 7.19
N ASP A 176 -17.12 -5.15 7.97
CA ASP A 176 -16.41 -6.37 7.61
C ASP A 176 -17.31 -7.62 7.76
N ILE A 177 -16.77 -8.81 7.51
CA ILE A 177 -17.52 -10.08 7.60
C ILE A 177 -18.07 -10.35 9.01
N ASN A 178 -17.49 -9.76 10.05
CA ASN A 178 -17.92 -9.92 11.45
C ASN A 178 -18.96 -8.85 11.85
N GLY A 179 -19.26 -7.90 10.96
CA GLY A 179 -20.11 -6.75 11.25
C GLY A 179 -19.38 -5.58 11.91
N ASP A 180 -18.04 -5.60 11.93
CA ASP A 180 -17.21 -4.56 12.51
C ASP A 180 -16.97 -3.42 11.51
N SER A 181 -17.08 -2.17 11.99
CA SER A 181 -16.75 -0.96 11.22
C SER A 181 -15.28 -0.56 11.46
N PRO A 182 -14.73 0.40 10.67
CA PRO A 182 -13.44 1.00 10.97
C PRO A 182 -13.35 1.56 12.41
N LEU A 183 -14.44 2.15 12.95
CA LEU A 183 -14.49 2.58 14.35
C LEU A 183 -14.36 1.40 15.33
N THR A 184 -14.98 0.26 15.04
CA THR A 184 -14.86 -0.96 15.86
C THR A 184 -13.42 -1.48 15.82
N TRP A 185 -12.79 -1.51 14.65
CA TRP A 185 -11.38 -1.89 14.52
C TRP A 185 -10.47 -0.96 15.32
N ALA A 186 -10.63 0.36 15.21
CA ALA A 186 -9.86 1.31 16.01
C ALA A 186 -10.05 1.08 17.53
N SER A 187 -11.25 0.74 17.98
CA SER A 187 -11.54 0.42 19.37
C SER A 187 -10.84 -0.89 19.82
N TRP A 188 -10.87 -1.93 18.99
CA TRP A 188 -10.17 -3.19 19.26
C TRP A 188 -8.65 -3.03 19.40
N TYR A 189 -8.07 -2.14 18.57
CA TYR A 189 -6.63 -1.82 18.61
C TYR A 189 -6.28 -0.71 19.61
N LEU A 190 -7.23 -0.34 20.51
CA LEU A 190 -7.02 0.64 21.58
C LEU A 190 -6.48 1.99 21.06
N ARG A 191 -6.97 2.43 19.90
CA ARG A 191 -6.53 3.68 19.29
C ARG A 191 -6.94 4.88 20.15
N PRO A 192 -6.17 5.98 20.13
CA PRO A 192 -6.44 7.16 20.93
C PRO A 192 -7.76 7.85 20.52
N ALA A 193 -8.31 8.65 21.42
CA ALA A 193 -9.64 9.26 21.25
C ALA A 193 -9.78 10.17 20.02
N ASN A 194 -8.69 10.81 19.55
CA ASN A 194 -8.67 11.59 18.31
C ASN A 194 -8.98 10.71 17.09
N ILE A 195 -8.32 9.57 16.95
CA ILE A 195 -8.59 8.58 15.89
C ILE A 195 -10.04 8.06 15.96
N LEU A 196 -10.50 7.69 17.16
CA LEU A 196 -11.89 7.24 17.34
C LEU A 196 -12.89 8.31 16.89
N ARG A 197 -12.65 9.60 17.22
CA ARG A 197 -13.54 10.71 16.80
C ARG A 197 -13.57 10.90 15.28
N MET A 198 -12.46 10.75 14.59
CA MET A 198 -12.41 10.83 13.13
C MET A 198 -13.29 9.76 12.46
N LEU A 199 -13.40 8.60 13.08
CA LEU A 199 -14.13 7.43 12.57
C LEU A 199 -15.60 7.37 13.02
N CYS A 200 -16.06 8.32 13.83
CA CYS A 200 -17.46 8.41 14.25
C CYS A 200 -18.40 8.62 13.04
N TYR A 201 -19.56 7.99 13.09
CA TYR A 201 -20.62 8.09 12.08
C TYR A 201 -21.99 7.88 12.73
N ASP A 202 -23.04 8.45 12.17
CA ASP A 202 -24.43 8.35 12.64
C ASP A 202 -24.57 8.58 14.16
N ASN A 203 -25.10 7.60 14.87
CA ASN A 203 -25.29 7.61 16.33
C ASN A 203 -24.07 7.10 17.10
N PHE A 204 -23.01 6.67 16.42
CA PHE A 204 -21.76 6.20 17.03
C PHE A 204 -20.82 7.39 17.20
N PHE A 205 -20.65 7.88 18.44
CA PHE A 205 -19.79 9.01 18.75
C PHE A 205 -19.00 8.79 20.03
N VAL A 206 -17.83 9.40 20.10
CA VAL A 206 -17.00 9.44 21.30
C VAL A 206 -17.32 10.69 22.09
N ARG A 207 -17.73 10.54 23.35
CA ARG A 207 -18.06 11.69 24.21
C ARG A 207 -16.87 12.64 24.32
N PRO A 208 -17.07 13.97 24.33
CA PRO A 208 -16.00 14.98 24.44
C PRO A 208 -15.07 14.75 25.64
N THR A 209 -15.65 14.23 26.74
CA THR A 209 -14.91 13.94 27.98
C THR A 209 -14.26 12.57 28.01
N TYR A 210 -14.36 11.77 26.91
CA TYR A 210 -13.75 10.46 26.86
C TYR A 210 -12.23 10.57 26.66
N VAL A 211 -11.50 10.05 27.61
CA VAL A 211 -10.04 10.15 27.69
C VAL A 211 -9.34 8.84 27.28
N GLY A 212 -10.10 7.88 26.76
CA GLY A 212 -9.59 6.58 26.37
C GLY A 212 -9.39 5.62 27.55
N MET A 213 -9.37 4.32 27.25
CA MET A 213 -9.11 3.27 28.25
C MET A 213 -7.64 3.25 28.72
N GLU A 214 -6.73 3.87 27.99
CA GLU A 214 -5.30 3.91 28.31
C GLU A 214 -5.06 4.41 29.74
N ARG A 215 -5.80 5.44 30.17
CA ARG A 215 -5.76 5.96 31.53
C ARG A 215 -6.15 4.91 32.58
N ASN A 216 -7.18 4.13 32.28
CA ASN A 216 -7.67 3.10 33.20
C ASN A 216 -6.72 1.89 33.27
N LEU A 217 -6.01 1.60 32.19
CA LEU A 217 -5.07 0.49 32.10
C LEU A 217 -3.68 0.86 32.63
N THR A 218 -3.23 2.10 32.44
CA THR A 218 -1.86 2.52 32.79
C THR A 218 -1.78 3.28 34.11
N GLY A 219 -2.90 3.75 34.65
CA GLY A 219 -2.94 4.52 35.89
C GLY A 219 -2.23 5.89 35.83
N LYS A 220 -1.80 6.34 34.63
CA LYS A 220 -1.12 7.63 34.48
C LYS A 220 -2.12 8.77 34.50
N PRO A 221 -1.93 9.81 35.34
CA PRO A 221 -2.70 11.04 35.24
C PRO A 221 -2.39 11.74 33.92
N GLN A 222 -3.41 12.36 33.31
CA GLN A 222 -3.16 13.23 32.17
C GLN A 222 -2.44 14.50 32.63
N ALA A 223 -1.45 14.93 31.85
CA ALA A 223 -0.83 16.24 31.96
C ALA A 223 -1.80 17.33 31.50
#